data_f7a9078a08a897e13b4b244fe86b8bf0
#
_entry.id   f7a9078a08a897e13b4b244fe86b8bf0
#
_cell.length_a   1.000
_cell.length_b   1.000
_cell.length_c   1.000
_cell.angle_alpha   90.00
_cell.angle_beta   90.00
_cell.angle_gamma   90.00
#
_symmetry.space_group_name_H-M   'P 1'
#
loop_
_entity.id
_entity.type
_entity.pdbx_description
1 polymer ?
#
loop_
_entity_poly.entity_id
_entity_poly.type
_entity_poly.pdbx_seq_one_letter_code
_entity_poly.pdbx_strand_id
1 'polypeptide(L)'
;MNRRDWLTTSMAATAATLLPGPLTVAAEVPETKSRPNRIATSTYSYWRFNNDTKLPIEKCIELAADAGFDGVEVLHIQMTDESNSALMKIKQRAFSLGMDLCGFSTHQSFISPDADFRKKNVEHTTKCIELAYRLGIPTIRVNTGRWGTSKNFDALMANKGIEPRLEGYTDDDGFKWAIDGLTDCLAKAEECGVVMGLENHWGLGRDAAGVIRIIEAVKSPWLRATLDTGNFLENQYEQYEALAPYAALVQAKTYGGDGKWYTLDIDYDRVAATLKKVNYGGYISLEFEGKGNYEVEVPKSLAMLRKAFG
;
A
#
# COMPACT_ATOMS: atom_id res chain seq x y z
N MET A 1 -38.57 14.91 -39.65
CA MET A 1 -37.37 14.06 -39.86
C MET A 1 -37.29 13.06 -38.70
N ASN A 2 -37.60 11.82 -39.00
CA ASN A 2 -37.79 10.74 -38.03
C ASN A 2 -36.45 10.04 -37.69
N ARG A 3 -36.27 9.69 -36.45
CA ARG A 3 -35.06 9.03 -35.88
C ARG A 3 -34.78 7.60 -36.41
N ARG A 4 -35.39 7.16 -37.52
CA ARG A 4 -35.32 5.78 -38.04
C ARG A 4 -34.48 5.57 -39.32
N ASP A 5 -33.90 6.60 -39.88
CA ASP A 5 -33.24 6.50 -41.19
C ASP A 5 -31.71 6.35 -41.16
N TRP A 6 -31.15 5.88 -40.03
CA TRP A 6 -29.69 5.75 -39.84
C TRP A 6 -29.14 4.30 -39.92
N LEU A 7 -29.93 3.33 -40.37
CA LEU A 7 -29.54 1.91 -40.30
C LEU A 7 -29.64 1.15 -41.62
N THR A 8 -29.36 1.79 -42.75
CA THR A 8 -29.15 1.02 -44.01
C THR A 8 -28.05 1.63 -44.88
N THR A 9 -26.80 1.30 -44.55
CA THR A 9 -25.74 1.33 -45.58
C THR A 9 -24.95 0.02 -45.47
N SER A 10 -25.12 -0.79 -46.50
CA SER A 10 -24.59 -2.11 -46.67
C SER A 10 -23.06 -2.11 -46.68
N MET A 11 -22.42 -2.99 -45.89
CA MET A 11 -21.01 -3.32 -46.01
C MET A 11 -20.83 -4.54 -46.89
N ALA A 12 -20.17 -4.35 -48.02
CA ALA A 12 -19.56 -5.45 -48.77
C ALA A 12 -18.26 -5.87 -48.07
N ALA A 13 -18.22 -7.09 -47.56
CA ALA A 13 -17.07 -7.64 -46.88
C ALA A 13 -16.13 -8.27 -47.93
N THR A 14 -14.91 -7.74 -48.05
CA THR A 14 -13.79 -8.42 -48.67
C THR A 14 -13.01 -9.14 -47.57
N ALA A 15 -13.03 -10.46 -47.59
CA ALA A 15 -12.24 -11.30 -46.71
C ALA A 15 -10.77 -11.29 -47.14
N ALA A 16 -9.91 -10.61 -46.38
CA ALA A 16 -8.48 -10.77 -46.45
C ALA A 16 -8.02 -11.59 -45.23
N THR A 17 -7.51 -12.79 -45.51
CA THR A 17 -6.86 -13.66 -44.50
C THR A 17 -5.53 -13.03 -44.07
N LEU A 18 -5.50 -12.44 -42.87
CA LEU A 18 -4.28 -12.01 -42.23
C LEU A 18 -3.88 -13.02 -41.14
N LEU A 19 -2.69 -13.60 -41.31
CA LEU A 19 -2.01 -14.42 -40.30
C LEU A 19 -1.73 -13.55 -39.06
N PRO A 20 -1.89 -14.07 -37.82
CA PRO A 20 -1.58 -13.31 -36.64
C PRO A 20 -0.05 -13.24 -36.44
N GLY A 21 0.51 -12.06 -36.69
CA GLY A 21 1.82 -11.69 -36.19
C GLY A 21 1.73 -11.28 -34.72
N PRO A 22 2.82 -11.33 -33.96
CA PRO A 22 2.79 -10.94 -32.54
C PRO A 22 2.44 -9.46 -32.40
N LEU A 23 1.27 -9.17 -31.86
CA LEU A 23 0.85 -7.82 -31.45
C LEU A 23 1.64 -7.39 -30.21
N THR A 24 2.85 -6.84 -30.42
CA THR A 24 3.46 -5.96 -29.43
C THR A 24 2.82 -4.59 -29.53
N VAL A 25 1.64 -4.43 -28.97
CA VAL A 25 1.11 -3.10 -28.71
C VAL A 25 1.74 -2.63 -27.38
N ALA A 26 2.94 -2.06 -27.50
CA ALA A 26 3.37 -1.11 -26.48
C ALA A 26 2.40 0.07 -26.60
N ALA A 27 1.40 0.15 -25.75
CA ALA A 27 0.59 1.34 -25.61
C ALA A 27 1.55 2.46 -25.22
N GLU A 28 1.78 3.42 -26.12
CA GLU A 28 2.41 4.69 -25.78
C GLU A 28 1.57 5.30 -24.68
N VAL A 29 2.06 5.27 -23.44
CA VAL A 29 1.49 6.03 -22.35
C VAL A 29 1.67 7.50 -22.74
N PRO A 30 0.57 8.27 -22.93
CA PRO A 30 0.73 9.69 -23.28
C PRO A 30 1.60 10.34 -22.23
N GLU A 31 2.56 11.19 -22.63
CA GLU A 31 3.31 12.05 -21.72
C GLU A 31 2.31 12.94 -20.98
N THR A 32 1.81 12.46 -19.85
CA THR A 32 1.02 13.26 -18.94
C THR A 32 1.97 14.28 -18.31
N LYS A 33 1.63 15.57 -18.39
CA LYS A 33 2.33 16.59 -17.61
C LYS A 33 2.42 16.08 -16.18
N SER A 34 3.64 15.94 -15.67
CA SER A 34 3.93 15.56 -14.29
C SER A 34 3.09 16.43 -13.34
N ARG A 35 2.10 15.84 -12.70
CA ARG A 35 1.38 16.50 -11.61
C ARG A 35 2.14 16.26 -10.33
N PRO A 36 2.15 17.21 -9.38
CA PRO A 36 2.65 16.95 -8.03
C PRO A 36 1.99 15.73 -7.42
N ASN A 37 2.74 14.95 -6.66
CA ASN A 37 2.15 13.85 -5.92
C ASN A 37 1.24 14.39 -4.81
N ARG A 38 0.10 13.74 -4.61
CA ARG A 38 -0.80 14.07 -3.51
C ARG A 38 -0.24 13.48 -2.22
N ILE A 39 -0.28 14.27 -1.15
CA ILE A 39 0.28 13.88 0.14
C ILE A 39 -0.84 13.53 1.10
N ALA A 40 -0.83 12.30 1.58
CA ALA A 40 -1.73 11.80 2.61
C ALA A 40 -1.00 11.58 3.93
N THR A 41 -1.74 11.24 4.98
CA THR A 41 -1.17 10.72 6.23
C THR A 41 -1.91 9.46 6.66
N SER A 42 -1.17 8.49 7.17
CA SER A 42 -1.74 7.33 7.83
C SER A 42 -2.30 7.72 9.21
N THR A 43 -3.46 7.20 9.57
CA THR A 43 -4.04 7.39 10.90
C THR A 43 -3.14 6.85 12.01
N TYR A 44 -2.22 5.93 11.67
CA TYR A 44 -1.12 5.48 12.53
C TYR A 44 -0.31 6.65 13.13
N SER A 45 -0.03 7.68 12.34
CA SER A 45 0.79 8.84 12.71
C SER A 45 0.33 9.55 14.00
N TYR A 46 -0.94 9.41 14.36
CA TYR A 46 -1.53 10.11 15.49
C TYR A 46 -1.53 9.31 16.81
N TRP A 47 -1.32 7.99 16.76
CA TRP A 47 -1.33 7.15 17.97
C TRP A 47 -0.16 6.15 18.07
N ARG A 48 0.45 5.73 16.95
CA ARG A 48 1.68 4.92 16.91
C ARG A 48 1.63 3.68 17.80
N PHE A 49 0.48 2.96 17.76
CA PHE A 49 0.16 1.81 18.62
C PHE A 49 0.16 2.10 20.14
N ASN A 50 0.08 3.36 20.56
CA ASN A 50 -0.14 3.69 21.96
C ASN A 50 -1.66 3.76 22.24
N ASN A 51 -2.20 2.73 22.87
CA ASN A 51 -3.64 2.63 23.14
C ASN A 51 -4.18 3.76 24.02
N ASP A 52 -3.36 4.36 24.88
CA ASP A 52 -3.76 5.47 25.73
C ASP A 52 -4.01 6.77 24.95
N THR A 53 -3.44 6.86 23.75
CA THR A 53 -3.57 8.01 22.85
C THR A 53 -4.31 7.68 21.54
N LYS A 54 -4.96 6.51 21.49
CA LYS A 54 -5.70 6.06 20.31
C LYS A 54 -6.89 6.98 20.01
N LEU A 55 -6.89 7.61 18.83
CA LEU A 55 -7.96 8.49 18.38
C LEU A 55 -8.97 7.74 17.50
N PRO A 56 -10.24 8.17 17.47
CA PRO A 56 -11.19 7.75 16.43
C PRO A 56 -10.67 8.13 15.04
N ILE A 57 -11.00 7.32 14.02
CA ILE A 57 -10.58 7.55 12.63
C ILE A 57 -11.06 8.92 12.12
N GLU A 58 -12.30 9.29 12.44
CA GLU A 58 -12.88 10.58 12.06
C GLU A 58 -12.08 11.75 12.64
N LYS A 59 -11.55 11.61 13.87
CA LYS A 59 -10.68 12.63 14.47
C LYS A 59 -9.33 12.72 13.76
N CYS A 60 -8.75 11.61 13.32
CA CYS A 60 -7.53 11.63 12.52
C CYS A 60 -7.76 12.32 11.15
N ILE A 61 -8.93 12.11 10.53
CA ILE A 61 -9.32 12.79 9.29
C ILE A 61 -9.40 14.31 9.50
N GLU A 62 -9.98 14.77 10.63
CA GLU A 62 -10.05 16.19 11.00
C GLU A 62 -8.65 16.78 11.13
N LEU A 63 -7.78 16.15 11.90
CA LEU A 63 -6.41 16.59 12.10
C LEU A 63 -5.61 16.64 10.79
N ALA A 64 -5.83 15.68 9.90
CA ALA A 64 -5.20 15.66 8.59
C ALA A 64 -5.69 16.82 7.70
N ALA A 65 -7.00 17.10 7.69
CA ALA A 65 -7.59 18.22 6.97
C ALA A 65 -7.08 19.56 7.49
N ASP A 66 -7.08 19.74 8.82
CA ASP A 66 -6.59 20.96 9.49
C ASP A 66 -5.09 21.22 9.18
N ALA A 67 -4.28 20.15 9.06
CA ALA A 67 -2.87 20.26 8.69
C ALA A 67 -2.65 20.53 7.19
N GLY A 68 -3.65 20.30 6.31
CA GLY A 68 -3.56 20.55 4.87
C GLY A 68 -3.09 19.34 4.04
N PHE A 69 -3.33 18.11 4.49
CA PHE A 69 -3.15 16.90 3.68
C PHE A 69 -4.22 16.77 2.59
N ASP A 70 -3.94 16.03 1.52
CA ASP A 70 -4.89 15.74 0.45
C ASP A 70 -5.75 14.50 0.73
N GLY A 71 -5.32 13.63 1.64
CA GLY A 71 -5.99 12.39 1.94
C GLY A 71 -5.52 11.71 3.22
N VAL A 72 -6.17 10.60 3.53
CA VAL A 72 -5.89 9.78 4.69
C VAL A 72 -5.80 8.31 4.30
N GLU A 73 -4.79 7.63 4.81
CA GLU A 73 -4.67 6.19 4.83
C GLU A 73 -5.20 5.67 6.17
N VAL A 74 -6.22 4.84 6.13
CA VAL A 74 -6.87 4.31 7.34
C VAL A 74 -6.16 3.05 7.82
N LEU A 75 -5.77 3.01 9.08
CA LEU A 75 -5.20 1.81 9.71
C LEU A 75 -6.32 0.92 10.27
N HIS A 76 -6.51 -0.27 9.70
CA HIS A 76 -7.60 -1.19 10.04
C HIS A 76 -7.68 -1.53 11.54
N ILE A 77 -6.54 -1.86 12.16
CA ILE A 77 -6.50 -2.25 13.59
C ILE A 77 -6.92 -1.10 14.54
N GLN A 78 -7.01 0.13 14.04
CA GLN A 78 -7.52 1.28 14.77
C GLN A 78 -9.05 1.30 14.80
N MET A 79 -9.72 0.67 13.84
CA MET A 79 -11.17 0.61 13.77
C MET A 79 -11.74 -0.19 14.94
N THR A 80 -12.78 0.33 15.57
CA THR A 80 -13.52 -0.34 16.66
C THR A 80 -14.87 -0.87 16.23
N ASP A 81 -15.38 -0.42 15.08
CA ASP A 81 -16.65 -0.83 14.49
C ASP A 81 -16.50 -0.91 12.96
N GLU A 82 -16.85 -2.05 12.39
CA GLU A 82 -16.79 -2.32 10.94
C GLU A 82 -18.21 -2.38 10.32
N SER A 83 -19.23 -1.99 11.09
CA SER A 83 -20.60 -1.93 10.58
C SER A 83 -20.72 -0.95 9.41
N ASN A 84 -21.72 -1.17 8.54
CA ASN A 84 -21.95 -0.22 7.45
C ASN A 84 -22.19 1.20 7.95
N SER A 85 -22.84 1.35 9.08
CA SER A 85 -23.09 2.66 9.69
C SER A 85 -21.79 3.37 10.05
N ALA A 86 -20.81 2.67 10.66
CA ALA A 86 -19.52 3.23 11.01
C ALA A 86 -18.71 3.61 9.76
N LEU A 87 -18.67 2.71 8.76
CA LEU A 87 -17.96 2.99 7.50
C LEU A 87 -18.53 4.22 6.79
N MET A 88 -19.85 4.38 6.76
CA MET A 88 -20.49 5.54 6.11
C MET A 88 -20.21 6.84 6.87
N LYS A 89 -20.05 6.82 8.19
CA LYS A 89 -19.62 8.00 8.97
C LYS A 89 -18.19 8.44 8.58
N ILE A 90 -17.26 7.48 8.48
CA ILE A 90 -15.89 7.75 8.05
C ILE A 90 -15.90 8.38 6.64
N LYS A 91 -16.62 7.79 5.68
CA LYS A 91 -16.76 8.33 4.31
C LYS A 91 -17.35 9.74 4.31
N GLN A 92 -18.44 9.95 5.04
CA GLN A 92 -19.10 11.23 5.14
C GLN A 92 -18.15 12.30 5.72
N ARG A 93 -17.38 11.92 6.78
CA ARG A 93 -16.45 12.85 7.39
C ARG A 93 -15.34 13.25 6.43
N ALA A 94 -14.72 12.28 5.75
CA ALA A 94 -13.71 12.57 4.74
C ALA A 94 -14.26 13.46 3.63
N PHE A 95 -15.41 13.11 3.05
CA PHE A 95 -16.05 13.88 1.99
C PHE A 95 -16.37 15.31 2.41
N SER A 96 -16.92 15.52 3.63
CA SER A 96 -17.28 16.86 4.12
C SER A 96 -16.09 17.78 4.34
N LEU A 97 -14.89 17.22 4.48
CA LEU A 97 -13.62 17.94 4.65
C LEU A 97 -12.79 17.99 3.37
N GLY A 98 -13.31 17.48 2.24
CA GLY A 98 -12.57 17.42 0.98
C GLY A 98 -11.37 16.48 1.00
N MET A 99 -11.39 15.48 1.88
CA MET A 99 -10.29 14.52 2.07
C MET A 99 -10.56 13.23 1.29
N ASP A 100 -9.55 12.74 0.57
CA ASP A 100 -9.62 11.39 -0.01
C ASP A 100 -9.28 10.33 1.04
N LEU A 101 -9.93 9.17 0.95
CA LEU A 101 -9.49 7.95 1.61
C LEU A 101 -8.62 7.18 0.61
N CYS A 102 -7.29 7.27 0.72
CA CYS A 102 -6.36 6.84 -0.32
C CYS A 102 -5.77 5.44 -0.12
N GLY A 103 -5.81 4.90 1.09
CA GLY A 103 -5.24 3.61 1.44
C GLY A 103 -5.89 3.00 2.68
N PHE A 104 -5.80 1.69 2.80
CA PHE A 104 -6.28 0.93 3.96
C PHE A 104 -5.21 -0.03 4.43
N SER A 105 -4.49 0.34 5.49
CA SER A 105 -3.40 -0.48 6.03
C SER A 105 -3.92 -1.62 6.88
N THR A 106 -3.61 -2.83 6.48
CA THR A 106 -4.05 -4.08 7.13
C THR A 106 -2.86 -4.94 7.52
N HIS A 107 -3.08 -5.93 8.37
CA HIS A 107 -2.02 -6.82 8.85
C HIS A 107 -2.41 -8.27 8.60
N GLN A 108 -1.58 -8.98 7.84
CA GLN A 108 -1.71 -10.39 7.53
C GLN A 108 -0.44 -11.15 7.92
N SER A 109 -0.56 -12.47 8.01
CA SER A 109 0.56 -13.37 8.14
C SER A 109 0.26 -14.67 7.40
N PHE A 110 0.90 -14.90 6.27
CA PHE A 110 0.74 -16.13 5.50
C PHE A 110 1.84 -17.15 5.82
N ILE A 111 2.92 -16.75 6.53
CA ILE A 111 4.07 -17.58 6.83
C ILE A 111 3.76 -18.44 8.05
N SER A 112 3.25 -19.63 7.81
CA SER A 112 2.97 -20.64 8.83
C SER A 112 2.83 -22.02 8.19
N PRO A 113 3.31 -23.11 8.80
CA PRO A 113 3.02 -24.47 8.37
C PRO A 113 1.54 -24.85 8.61
N ASP A 114 0.85 -24.16 9.52
CA ASP A 114 -0.56 -24.39 9.82
C ASP A 114 -1.46 -23.86 8.69
N ALA A 115 -2.09 -24.78 7.97
CA ALA A 115 -2.97 -24.47 6.85
C ALA A 115 -4.22 -23.69 7.29
N ASP A 116 -4.78 -23.99 8.47
CA ASP A 116 -5.96 -23.29 8.99
C ASP A 116 -5.62 -21.86 9.38
N PHE A 117 -4.43 -21.63 9.92
CA PHE A 117 -3.91 -20.28 10.17
C PHE A 117 -3.81 -19.47 8.86
N ARG A 118 -3.22 -20.06 7.80
CA ARG A 118 -3.12 -19.38 6.49
C ARG A 118 -4.50 -19.07 5.91
N LYS A 119 -5.43 -20.04 5.98
CA LYS A 119 -6.82 -19.85 5.52
C LYS A 119 -7.51 -18.68 6.24
N LYS A 120 -7.38 -18.59 7.56
CA LYS A 120 -7.92 -17.45 8.33
C LYS A 120 -7.34 -16.11 7.89
N ASN A 121 -6.07 -16.07 7.49
CA ASN A 121 -5.44 -14.86 6.97
C ASN A 121 -5.95 -14.50 5.56
N VAL A 122 -6.26 -15.48 4.71
CA VAL A 122 -6.95 -15.25 3.42
C VAL A 122 -8.35 -14.68 3.68
N GLU A 123 -9.14 -15.30 4.57
CA GLU A 123 -10.48 -14.80 4.96
C GLU A 123 -10.42 -13.38 5.53
N HIS A 124 -9.43 -13.09 6.37
CA HIS A 124 -9.21 -11.74 6.90
C HIS A 124 -8.86 -10.76 5.78
N THR A 125 -7.98 -11.12 4.85
CA THR A 125 -7.57 -10.26 3.75
C THR A 125 -8.73 -9.95 2.81
N THR A 126 -9.53 -10.95 2.44
CA THR A 126 -10.73 -10.77 1.60
C THR A 126 -11.76 -9.87 2.28
N LYS A 127 -11.96 -10.03 3.59
CA LYS A 127 -12.80 -9.11 4.38
C LYS A 127 -12.25 -7.68 4.35
N CYS A 128 -10.95 -7.48 4.48
CA CYS A 128 -10.33 -6.15 4.41
C CYS A 128 -10.49 -5.51 3.02
N ILE A 129 -10.41 -6.30 1.95
CA ILE A 129 -10.70 -5.85 0.58
C ILE A 129 -12.14 -5.34 0.47
N GLU A 130 -13.12 -6.06 1.01
CA GLU A 130 -14.53 -5.64 1.04
C GLU A 130 -14.74 -4.37 1.87
N LEU A 131 -14.07 -4.22 3.00
CA LEU A 131 -14.12 -3.00 3.82
C LEU A 131 -13.55 -1.80 3.04
N ALA A 132 -12.42 -1.97 2.36
CA ALA A 132 -11.84 -0.93 1.51
C ALA A 132 -12.80 -0.54 0.38
N TYR A 133 -13.39 -1.51 -0.33
CA TYR A 133 -14.41 -1.26 -1.35
C TYR A 133 -15.59 -0.45 -0.81
N ARG A 134 -16.13 -0.82 0.34
CA ARG A 134 -17.26 -0.11 0.99
C ARG A 134 -16.87 1.31 1.41
N LEU A 135 -15.63 1.53 1.83
CA LEU A 135 -15.06 2.85 2.13
C LEU A 135 -14.76 3.65 0.86
N GLY A 136 -14.71 3.03 -0.32
CA GLY A 136 -14.28 3.65 -1.57
C GLY A 136 -12.76 3.84 -1.65
N ILE A 137 -12.00 3.04 -0.90
CA ILE A 137 -10.54 3.05 -0.87
C ILE A 137 -10.00 2.15 -1.99
N PRO A 138 -9.10 2.64 -2.87
CA PRO A 138 -8.66 1.91 -4.05
C PRO A 138 -7.56 0.88 -3.78
N THR A 139 -6.90 0.92 -2.62
CA THR A 139 -5.79 0.03 -2.31
C THR A 139 -5.74 -0.35 -0.83
N ILE A 140 -5.34 -1.60 -0.57
CA ILE A 140 -5.02 -2.06 0.78
C ILE A 140 -3.53 -2.39 0.88
N ARG A 141 -2.89 -2.09 2.00
CA ARG A 141 -1.58 -2.62 2.32
C ARG A 141 -1.73 -4.04 2.87
N VAL A 142 -0.94 -4.97 2.36
CA VAL A 142 -0.84 -6.35 2.83
C VAL A 142 0.61 -6.72 3.18
N ASN A 143 0.80 -7.68 4.09
CA ASN A 143 2.11 -8.17 4.52
C ASN A 143 2.27 -9.66 4.21
N THR A 144 3.51 -10.13 4.07
CA THR A 144 3.81 -11.57 4.01
C THR A 144 3.55 -12.25 5.36
N GLY A 145 3.76 -11.53 6.44
CA GLY A 145 3.96 -12.09 7.76
C GLY A 145 5.42 -12.48 8.00
N ARG A 146 5.68 -13.12 9.15
CA ARG A 146 7.02 -13.47 9.64
C ARG A 146 7.04 -14.91 10.14
N TRP A 147 8.22 -15.47 10.34
CA TRP A 147 8.39 -16.80 10.97
C TRP A 147 7.89 -16.85 12.43
N GLY A 148 7.86 -15.69 13.12
CA GLY A 148 7.41 -15.61 14.50
C GLY A 148 8.37 -16.19 15.51
N THR A 149 9.63 -16.35 15.14
CA THR A 149 10.69 -16.99 15.98
C THR A 149 11.46 -15.97 16.83
N SER A 150 11.32 -14.68 16.56
CA SER A 150 11.90 -13.62 17.39
C SER A 150 11.15 -13.50 18.72
N LYS A 151 11.89 -13.39 19.82
CA LYS A 151 11.34 -13.31 21.19
C LYS A 151 10.33 -12.16 21.36
N ASN A 152 10.62 -11.03 20.76
CA ASN A 152 9.77 -9.84 20.75
C ASN A 152 10.18 -8.90 19.62
N PHE A 153 9.48 -7.79 19.44
CA PHE A 153 9.75 -6.83 18.37
C PHE A 153 11.09 -6.10 18.55
N ASP A 154 11.50 -5.81 19.78
CA ASP A 154 12.79 -5.15 20.05
C ASP A 154 13.96 -6.04 19.61
N ALA A 155 13.89 -7.36 19.88
CA ALA A 155 14.88 -8.33 19.41
C ALA A 155 14.92 -8.44 17.88
N LEU A 156 13.77 -8.39 17.23
CA LEU A 156 13.66 -8.36 15.78
C LEU A 156 14.33 -7.11 15.20
N MET A 157 14.07 -5.93 15.76
CA MET A 157 14.66 -4.68 15.31
C MET A 157 16.17 -4.60 15.58
N ALA A 158 16.62 -5.09 16.74
CA ALA A 158 18.05 -5.21 17.05
C ALA A 158 18.79 -6.10 16.03
N ASN A 159 18.08 -7.06 15.41
CA ASN A 159 18.59 -7.92 14.34
C ASN A 159 18.16 -7.42 12.94
N LYS A 160 17.89 -6.13 12.75
CA LYS A 160 17.55 -5.49 11.46
C LYS A 160 16.37 -6.17 10.72
N GLY A 161 15.38 -6.66 11.46
CA GLY A 161 14.22 -7.34 10.89
C GLY A 161 14.49 -8.78 10.41
N ILE A 162 15.67 -9.32 10.68
CA ILE A 162 16.04 -10.70 10.34
C ILE A 162 15.54 -11.62 11.44
N GLU A 163 14.85 -12.67 11.05
CA GLU A 163 14.28 -13.70 11.92
C GLU A 163 14.78 -15.07 11.52
N PRO A 164 15.20 -15.94 12.48
CA PRO A 164 15.48 -17.33 12.18
C PRO A 164 14.26 -18.00 11.54
N ARG A 165 14.49 -18.91 10.61
CA ARG A 165 13.41 -19.74 10.07
C ARG A 165 12.85 -20.66 11.14
N LEU A 166 11.59 -21.04 11.00
CA LEU A 166 11.01 -22.10 11.80
C LEU A 166 11.72 -23.42 11.46
N GLU A 167 12.04 -24.22 12.48
CA GLU A 167 12.74 -25.50 12.31
C GLU A 167 11.98 -26.43 11.34
N GLY A 168 12.71 -27.04 10.42
CA GLY A 168 12.16 -27.93 9.39
C GLY A 168 11.62 -27.25 8.14
N TYR A 169 11.68 -25.90 8.05
CA TYR A 169 11.19 -25.14 6.89
C TYR A 169 12.25 -24.25 6.26
N THR A 170 12.02 -23.91 5.01
CA THR A 170 12.88 -23.06 4.18
C THR A 170 12.19 -21.73 3.82
N ASP A 171 12.95 -20.73 3.33
CA ASP A 171 12.35 -19.52 2.80
C ASP A 171 11.45 -19.82 1.59
N ASP A 172 11.77 -20.85 0.79
CA ASP A 172 10.93 -21.25 -0.35
C ASP A 172 9.56 -21.75 0.10
N ASP A 173 9.46 -22.43 1.24
CA ASP A 173 8.17 -22.80 1.84
C ASP A 173 7.38 -21.55 2.23
N GLY A 174 8.03 -20.59 2.89
CA GLY A 174 7.42 -19.33 3.27
C GLY A 174 6.98 -18.52 2.05
N PHE A 175 7.80 -18.40 1.00
CA PHE A 175 7.43 -17.77 -0.25
C PHE A 175 6.24 -18.44 -0.92
N LYS A 176 6.24 -19.77 -0.96
CA LYS A 176 5.10 -20.52 -1.50
C LYS A 176 3.81 -20.20 -0.75
N TRP A 177 3.82 -20.20 0.57
CA TRP A 177 2.63 -19.89 1.37
C TRP A 177 2.13 -18.46 1.17
N ALA A 178 3.04 -17.50 1.07
CA ALA A 178 2.67 -16.10 0.82
C ALA A 178 2.08 -15.92 -0.59
N ILE A 179 2.68 -16.55 -1.61
CA ILE A 179 2.20 -16.52 -2.99
C ILE A 179 0.82 -17.17 -3.09
N ASP A 180 0.63 -18.36 -2.51
CA ASP A 180 -0.65 -19.08 -2.51
C ASP A 180 -1.73 -18.22 -1.83
N GLY A 181 -1.47 -17.69 -0.61
CA GLY A 181 -2.45 -16.90 0.13
C GLY A 181 -2.83 -15.58 -0.56
N LEU A 182 -1.88 -14.89 -1.18
CA LEU A 182 -2.17 -13.67 -1.95
C LEU A 182 -2.92 -14.00 -3.25
N THR A 183 -2.59 -15.13 -3.89
CA THR A 183 -3.31 -15.60 -5.08
C THR A 183 -4.77 -15.91 -4.77
N ASP A 184 -5.06 -16.54 -3.63
CA ASP A 184 -6.43 -16.84 -3.17
C ASP A 184 -7.26 -15.57 -2.95
N CYS A 185 -6.62 -14.42 -2.70
CA CYS A 185 -7.31 -13.13 -2.51
C CYS A 185 -7.61 -12.39 -3.82
N LEU A 186 -6.99 -12.77 -4.96
CA LEU A 186 -7.06 -12.00 -6.20
C LEU A 186 -8.48 -11.85 -6.74
N ALA A 187 -9.29 -12.90 -6.71
CA ALA A 187 -10.66 -12.85 -7.21
C ALA A 187 -11.49 -11.77 -6.49
N LYS A 188 -11.30 -11.64 -5.17
CA LYS A 188 -11.98 -10.60 -4.39
C LYS A 188 -11.40 -9.21 -4.66
N ALA A 189 -10.10 -9.09 -4.84
CA ALA A 189 -9.43 -7.83 -5.20
C ALA A 189 -9.94 -7.30 -6.55
N GLU A 190 -10.04 -8.17 -7.56
CA GLU A 190 -10.58 -7.85 -8.88
C GLU A 190 -12.06 -7.49 -8.84
N GLU A 191 -12.89 -8.29 -8.14
CA GLU A 191 -14.33 -8.02 -7.96
C GLU A 191 -14.57 -6.64 -7.35
N CYS A 192 -13.80 -6.28 -6.34
CA CYS A 192 -13.93 -5.01 -5.63
C CYS A 192 -13.20 -3.84 -6.31
N GLY A 193 -12.33 -4.07 -7.29
CA GLY A 193 -11.48 -3.06 -7.89
C GLY A 193 -10.46 -2.48 -6.90
N VAL A 194 -9.96 -3.29 -5.97
CA VAL A 194 -9.03 -2.89 -4.90
C VAL A 194 -7.68 -3.53 -5.12
N VAL A 195 -6.63 -2.72 -5.25
CA VAL A 195 -5.25 -3.20 -5.42
C VAL A 195 -4.68 -3.62 -4.07
N MET A 196 -4.14 -4.82 -3.98
CA MET A 196 -3.32 -5.25 -2.85
C MET A 196 -1.90 -4.72 -3.02
N GLY A 197 -1.45 -3.84 -2.13
CA GLY A 197 -0.08 -3.33 -2.06
C GLY A 197 0.74 -4.17 -1.08
N LEU A 198 1.57 -5.09 -1.56
CA LEU A 198 2.48 -5.85 -0.72
C LEU A 198 3.59 -4.95 -0.21
N GLU A 199 3.63 -4.76 1.11
CA GLU A 199 4.59 -3.87 1.74
C GLU A 199 5.96 -4.54 1.89
N ASN A 200 7.02 -3.78 1.63
CA ASN A 200 8.35 -4.13 2.11
C ASN A 200 8.39 -3.99 3.63
N HIS A 201 8.15 -5.12 4.30
CA HIS A 201 8.05 -5.23 5.76
C HIS A 201 8.85 -6.44 6.25
N TRP A 202 8.99 -6.59 7.55
CA TRP A 202 9.75 -7.67 8.17
C TRP A 202 9.29 -9.05 7.70
N GLY A 203 10.21 -10.01 7.66
CA GLY A 203 9.98 -11.35 7.10
C GLY A 203 10.47 -11.44 5.65
N LEU A 204 9.75 -12.11 4.78
CA LEU A 204 10.14 -12.32 3.37
C LEU A 204 10.07 -11.04 2.51
N GLY A 205 9.34 -10.02 2.97
CA GLY A 205 9.28 -8.70 2.35
C GLY A 205 10.35 -7.73 2.88
N ARG A 206 11.33 -8.17 3.66
CA ARG A 206 12.37 -7.33 4.28
C ARG A 206 13.25 -6.59 3.26
N ASP A 207 13.36 -7.14 2.07
CA ASP A 207 14.08 -6.52 0.95
C ASP A 207 13.21 -6.48 -0.32
N ALA A 208 13.62 -5.63 -1.26
CA ALA A 208 12.90 -5.46 -2.52
C ALA A 208 12.85 -6.76 -3.34
N ALA A 209 13.89 -7.58 -3.29
CA ALA A 209 13.96 -8.84 -4.03
C ALA A 209 12.88 -9.82 -3.57
N GLY A 210 12.62 -9.89 -2.26
CA GLY A 210 11.56 -10.73 -1.70
C GLY A 210 10.17 -10.28 -2.13
N VAL A 211 9.89 -8.97 -2.08
CA VAL A 211 8.61 -8.40 -2.53
C VAL A 211 8.40 -8.64 -4.03
N ILE A 212 9.42 -8.34 -4.85
CA ILE A 212 9.37 -8.51 -6.32
C ILE A 212 9.17 -9.99 -6.67
N ARG A 213 9.87 -10.91 -5.99
CA ARG A 213 9.68 -12.35 -6.20
C ARG A 213 8.22 -12.78 -6.07
N ILE A 214 7.52 -12.26 -5.07
CA ILE A 214 6.09 -12.58 -4.85
C ILE A 214 5.22 -11.96 -5.94
N ILE A 215 5.41 -10.67 -6.24
CA ILE A 215 4.62 -9.96 -7.26
C ILE A 215 4.79 -10.63 -8.63
N GLU A 216 6.02 -10.95 -9.02
CA GLU A 216 6.32 -11.59 -10.31
C GLU A 216 5.81 -13.04 -10.39
N ALA A 217 5.72 -13.74 -9.27
CA ALA A 217 5.13 -15.08 -9.24
C ALA A 217 3.61 -15.05 -9.38
N VAL A 218 2.93 -14.10 -8.74
CA VAL A 218 1.47 -13.92 -8.79
C VAL A 218 1.02 -13.35 -10.14
N LYS A 219 1.78 -12.43 -10.72
CA LYS A 219 1.56 -11.81 -12.07
C LYS A 219 0.15 -11.24 -12.28
N SER A 220 -0.33 -10.46 -11.33
CA SER A 220 -1.65 -9.85 -11.41
C SER A 220 -1.57 -8.33 -11.30
N PRO A 221 -2.38 -7.56 -12.06
CA PRO A 221 -2.49 -6.12 -11.87
C PRO A 221 -3.08 -5.74 -10.51
N TRP A 222 -3.73 -6.68 -9.82
CA TRP A 222 -4.33 -6.50 -8.50
C TRP A 222 -3.36 -6.76 -7.35
N LEU A 223 -2.11 -7.14 -7.64
CA LEU A 223 -1.02 -7.21 -6.66
C LEU A 223 0.14 -6.33 -7.10
N ARG A 224 0.39 -5.28 -6.33
CA ARG A 224 1.46 -4.31 -6.53
C ARG A 224 2.24 -4.17 -5.23
N ALA A 225 3.11 -3.16 -5.13
CA ALA A 225 3.85 -2.88 -3.90
C ALA A 225 3.26 -1.67 -3.14
N THR A 226 3.26 -1.75 -1.81
CA THR A 226 3.33 -0.58 -0.94
C THR A 226 4.80 -0.37 -0.61
N LEU A 227 5.40 0.70 -1.14
CA LEU A 227 6.78 1.05 -0.87
C LEU A 227 6.86 1.87 0.41
N ASP A 228 7.32 1.25 1.51
CA ASP A 228 7.59 1.94 2.77
C ASP A 228 9.06 2.37 2.83
N THR A 229 9.29 3.67 2.98
CA THR A 229 10.64 4.25 2.99
C THR A 229 11.41 3.98 4.29
N GLY A 230 10.73 3.57 5.36
CA GLY A 230 11.33 3.32 6.66
C GLY A 230 11.66 1.86 6.96
N ASN A 231 11.29 0.93 6.09
CA ASN A 231 11.46 -0.50 6.38
C ASN A 231 12.70 -1.14 5.73
N PHE A 232 13.41 -0.42 4.85
CA PHE A 232 14.71 -0.87 4.36
C PHE A 232 15.83 -0.36 5.26
N LEU A 233 16.36 -1.21 6.13
CA LEU A 233 17.41 -0.87 7.09
C LEU A 233 18.83 -0.95 6.50
N GLU A 234 18.96 -1.44 5.26
CA GLU A 234 20.24 -1.60 4.55
C GLU A 234 20.04 -1.25 3.07
N ASN A 235 21.00 -0.57 2.46
CA ASN A 235 21.00 -0.21 1.02
C ASN A 235 19.66 0.37 0.55
N GLN A 236 19.08 1.24 1.34
CA GLN A 236 17.69 1.70 1.18
C GLN A 236 17.39 2.29 -0.21
N TYR A 237 18.31 3.06 -0.79
CA TYR A 237 18.06 3.74 -2.06
C TYR A 237 18.08 2.80 -3.26
N GLU A 238 18.98 1.82 -3.28
CA GLU A 238 19.01 0.76 -4.29
C GLU A 238 17.72 -0.07 -4.23
N GLN A 239 17.22 -0.29 -3.02
CA GLN A 239 15.97 -1.00 -2.80
C GLN A 239 14.75 -0.17 -3.23
N TYR A 240 14.74 1.16 -2.98
CA TYR A 240 13.69 2.03 -3.52
C TYR A 240 13.69 2.03 -5.05
N GLU A 241 14.86 2.12 -5.69
CA GLU A 241 14.98 2.07 -7.15
C GLU A 241 14.45 0.76 -7.74
N ALA A 242 14.72 -0.37 -7.07
CA ALA A 242 14.24 -1.68 -7.50
C ALA A 242 12.71 -1.82 -7.33
N LEU A 243 12.13 -1.31 -6.22
CA LEU A 243 10.73 -1.52 -5.90
C LEU A 243 9.78 -0.47 -6.50
N ALA A 244 10.28 0.75 -6.79
CA ALA A 244 9.48 1.86 -7.31
C ALA A 244 8.63 1.52 -8.56
N PRO A 245 9.09 0.71 -9.55
CA PRO A 245 8.26 0.34 -10.71
C PRO A 245 6.99 -0.44 -10.35
N TYR A 246 6.96 -1.05 -9.17
CA TYR A 246 5.84 -1.86 -8.68
C TYR A 246 4.91 -1.08 -7.74
N ALA A 247 5.25 0.13 -7.33
CA ALA A 247 4.53 0.88 -6.31
C ALA A 247 3.08 1.23 -6.72
N ALA A 248 2.12 0.92 -5.85
CA ALA A 248 0.74 1.41 -5.89
C ALA A 248 0.50 2.50 -4.84
N LEU A 249 1.18 2.40 -3.70
CA LEU A 249 1.18 3.37 -2.61
C LEU A 249 2.61 3.53 -2.11
N VAL A 250 2.99 4.74 -1.67
CA VAL A 250 4.26 5.00 -0.99
C VAL A 250 3.97 5.45 0.44
N GLN A 251 4.55 4.76 1.43
CA GLN A 251 4.53 5.18 2.82
C GLN A 251 5.84 5.90 3.14
N ALA A 252 5.71 7.16 3.55
CA ALA A 252 6.84 8.04 3.85
C ALA A 252 7.02 8.15 5.37
N LYS A 253 8.03 7.45 5.91
CA LYS A 253 8.31 7.49 7.35
C LYS A 253 9.11 8.71 7.76
N THR A 254 8.74 9.30 8.90
CA THR A 254 9.47 10.41 9.52
C THR A 254 9.63 10.16 11.02
N TYR A 255 10.71 10.73 11.60
CA TYR A 255 11.17 10.37 12.94
C TYR A 255 11.42 11.59 13.84
N GLY A 256 10.57 12.63 13.75
CA GLY A 256 10.70 13.82 14.58
C GLY A 256 10.75 13.48 16.09
N GLY A 257 11.78 13.95 16.80
CA GLY A 257 12.03 13.61 18.21
C GLY A 257 12.60 12.20 18.40
N ASP A 258 13.38 11.71 17.44
CA ASP A 258 13.91 10.34 17.31
C ASP A 258 12.86 9.26 17.07
N GLY A 259 13.26 8.16 16.46
CA GLY A 259 12.41 6.99 16.23
C GLY A 259 12.23 6.15 17.50
N LYS A 260 11.19 5.34 17.49
CA LYS A 260 10.88 4.45 18.61
C LYS A 260 11.91 3.31 18.75
N TRP A 261 12.32 2.72 17.63
CA TRP A 261 13.28 1.61 17.58
C TRP A 261 14.57 1.97 16.82
N TYR A 262 14.46 2.79 15.80
CA TYR A 262 15.55 3.30 14.98
C TYR A 262 15.14 4.64 14.38
N THR A 263 16.11 5.38 13.90
CA THR A 263 15.91 6.61 13.11
C THR A 263 16.67 6.45 11.82
N LEU A 264 15.99 6.63 10.69
CA LEU A 264 16.62 6.70 9.38
C LEU A 264 16.67 8.14 8.92
N ASP A 265 17.81 8.53 8.36
CA ASP A 265 17.94 9.79 7.62
C ASP A 265 17.54 9.52 6.17
N ILE A 266 16.31 9.92 5.81
CA ILE A 266 15.73 9.67 4.50
C ILE A 266 15.74 10.96 3.70
N ASP A 267 16.56 10.97 2.64
CA ASP A 267 16.59 12.04 1.64
C ASP A 267 15.35 11.93 0.71
N TYR A 268 14.32 12.68 1.02
CA TYR A 268 13.07 12.67 0.25
C TYR A 268 13.20 13.31 -1.13
N ASP A 269 14.18 14.19 -1.37
CA ASP A 269 14.46 14.70 -2.72
C ASP A 269 14.97 13.55 -3.61
N ARG A 270 15.80 12.67 -3.07
CA ARG A 270 16.29 11.47 -3.77
C ARG A 270 15.17 10.44 -3.98
N VAL A 271 14.30 10.23 -3.00
CA VAL A 271 13.11 9.35 -3.13
C VAL A 271 12.18 9.89 -4.23
N ALA A 272 11.89 11.19 -4.22
CA ALA A 272 11.06 11.83 -5.23
C ALA A 272 11.66 11.69 -6.65
N ALA A 273 12.98 11.88 -6.79
CA ALA A 273 13.66 11.66 -8.06
C ALA A 273 13.55 10.20 -8.55
N THR A 274 13.62 9.22 -7.65
CA THR A 274 13.43 7.80 -7.96
C THR A 274 12.00 7.51 -8.44
N LEU A 275 10.99 8.01 -7.75
CA LEU A 275 9.59 7.83 -8.13
C LEU A 275 9.24 8.54 -9.45
N LYS A 276 9.83 9.69 -9.70
CA LYS A 276 9.67 10.43 -10.95
C LYS A 276 10.22 9.66 -12.15
N LYS A 277 11.34 8.95 -12.02
CA LYS A 277 11.92 8.12 -13.10
C LYS A 277 10.96 7.05 -13.60
N VAL A 278 10.05 6.56 -12.75
CA VAL A 278 9.05 5.53 -13.07
C VAL A 278 7.66 6.10 -13.29
N ASN A 279 7.54 7.43 -13.40
CA ASN A 279 6.26 8.14 -13.57
C ASN A 279 5.22 7.80 -12.49
N TYR A 280 5.67 7.63 -11.24
CA TYR A 280 4.75 7.37 -10.13
C TYR A 280 3.86 8.58 -9.87
N GLY A 281 2.56 8.42 -10.01
CA GLY A 281 1.54 9.48 -9.80
C GLY A 281 0.58 9.20 -8.64
N GLY A 282 0.90 8.21 -7.81
CA GLY A 282 0.08 7.83 -6.65
C GLY A 282 0.29 8.73 -5.43
N TYR A 283 -0.32 8.35 -4.32
CA TYR A 283 -0.19 9.04 -3.04
C TYR A 283 1.15 8.76 -2.35
N ILE A 284 1.68 9.80 -1.68
CA ILE A 284 2.72 9.68 -0.68
C ILE A 284 2.03 9.79 0.69
N SER A 285 1.93 8.70 1.42
CA SER A 285 1.25 8.63 2.71
C SER A 285 2.26 8.75 3.85
N LEU A 286 2.19 9.83 4.62
CA LEU A 286 3.05 10.02 5.80
C LEU A 286 2.75 8.95 6.87
N GLU A 287 3.77 8.24 7.32
CA GLU A 287 3.77 7.48 8.57
C GLU A 287 4.75 8.12 9.56
N PHE A 288 4.24 8.95 10.46
CA PHE A 288 5.06 9.52 11.52
C PHE A 288 5.33 8.50 12.62
N GLU A 289 6.59 8.10 12.78
CA GLU A 289 7.04 7.08 13.72
C GLU A 289 7.98 7.63 14.81
N GLY A 290 8.12 8.95 14.88
CA GLY A 290 8.92 9.63 15.88
C GLY A 290 8.29 9.65 17.27
N LYS A 291 9.12 9.92 18.28
CA LYS A 291 8.68 10.12 19.69
C LYS A 291 8.14 11.51 19.96
N GLY A 292 8.36 12.47 19.04
CA GLY A 292 7.90 13.85 19.17
C GLY A 292 6.38 13.97 19.24
N ASN A 293 5.90 15.16 19.62
CA ASN A 293 4.47 15.46 19.62
C ASN A 293 3.96 15.53 18.17
N TYR A 294 2.98 14.68 17.82
CA TYR A 294 2.42 14.62 16.47
C TYR A 294 1.79 15.96 16.03
N GLU A 295 1.24 16.76 16.94
CA GLU A 295 0.66 18.08 16.62
C GLU A 295 1.71 19.04 16.03
N VAL A 296 2.98 18.84 16.36
CA VAL A 296 4.12 19.62 15.86
C VAL A 296 4.80 18.93 14.69
N GLU A 297 5.08 17.63 14.84
CA GLU A 297 5.96 16.92 13.90
C GLU A 297 5.25 16.45 12.63
N VAL A 298 3.93 16.17 12.68
CA VAL A 298 3.15 15.81 11.48
C VAL A 298 3.05 16.99 10.50
N PRO A 299 2.71 18.23 10.91
CA PRO A 299 2.77 19.39 10.01
C PRO A 299 4.16 19.69 9.45
N LYS A 300 5.23 19.53 10.24
CA LYS A 300 6.61 19.69 9.74
C LYS A 300 6.95 18.64 8.67
N SER A 301 6.54 17.40 8.91
CA SER A 301 6.73 16.30 7.96
C SER A 301 5.96 16.57 6.66
N LEU A 302 4.72 17.07 6.75
CA LEU A 302 3.96 17.48 5.56
C LEU A 302 4.71 18.54 4.76
N ALA A 303 5.20 19.60 5.41
CA ALA A 303 5.93 20.67 4.74
C ALA A 303 7.17 20.15 4.00
N MET A 304 7.91 19.22 4.61
CA MET A 304 9.05 18.55 3.99
C MET A 304 8.64 17.72 2.76
N LEU A 305 7.58 16.90 2.89
CA LEU A 305 7.09 16.07 1.78
C LEU A 305 6.54 16.94 0.63
N ARG A 306 5.81 18.03 0.93
CA ARG A 306 5.35 18.98 -0.08
C ARG A 306 6.51 19.61 -0.87
N LYS A 307 7.63 19.92 -0.19
CA LYS A 307 8.83 20.44 -0.85
C LYS A 307 9.46 19.42 -1.80
N ALA A 308 9.53 18.14 -1.39
CA ALA A 308 10.18 17.10 -2.19
C ALA A 308 9.33 16.61 -3.37
N PHE A 309 8.01 16.51 -3.21
CA PHE A 309 7.09 15.89 -4.17
C PHE A 309 6.16 16.89 -4.89
N GLY A 310 6.22 18.16 -4.54
CA GLY A 310 5.38 19.26 -5.08
C GLY A 310 5.81 19.84 -6.41
#